data_d4261e8e5bb1e09a9f633c8e6502f78e
#
_entry.id   d4261e8e5bb1e09a9f633c8e6502f78e
#
_cell.length_a   1.000
_cell.length_b   1.000
_cell.length_c   1.000
_cell.angle_alpha   90.00
_cell.angle_beta   90.00
_cell.angle_gamma   90.00
#
_symmetry.space_group_name_H-M   'P 1'
#
loop_
_entity.id
_entity.type
_entity.pdbx_description
1 polymer ?
#
loop_
_entity_poly.entity_id
_entity_poly.type
_entity_poly.pdbx_seq_one_letter_code
_entity_poly.pdbx_strand_id
1 'polypeptide(L)'
;MEFLTEAAGKNLHLEHLEDEILNFGIAGGRSSINFLQALRDMFASSSKSKLNVTVKWDGAPAVFAGPHPETGKFFVATKSLFRKRKADTAYYHTDEDIDNDKSGELAAKLKVSLAEFSKLGMNEILQGDLMFTDDVSTTDIDGVSHYTFQPNTIMYAVAVDSKIGREINNAKIGVVWHTTYKGDSIENLKASFGASIPRKSTTVWQD
;
A
#
# COMPACT_ATOMS: atom_id res chain seq x y z
N MET A 1 6.11 1.00 -40.11
CA MET A 1 5.57 0.32 -38.93
C MET A 1 5.89 1.25 -37.77
N GLU A 2 4.98 2.20 -37.49
CA GLU A 2 5.12 3.15 -36.41
C GLU A 2 4.89 2.43 -35.09
N PHE A 3 5.91 2.41 -34.27
CA PHE A 3 5.72 2.05 -32.87
C PHE A 3 4.93 3.18 -32.22
N LEU A 4 3.70 2.90 -31.82
CA LEU A 4 2.95 3.76 -30.92
C LEU A 4 3.77 3.81 -29.61
N THR A 5 4.52 4.89 -29.43
CA THR A 5 5.02 5.29 -28.13
C THR A 5 3.80 5.71 -27.34
N GLU A 6 3.24 4.80 -26.56
CA GLU A 6 2.31 5.15 -25.51
C GLU A 6 2.93 6.24 -24.68
N ALA A 7 2.26 7.39 -24.62
CA ALA A 7 2.55 8.38 -23.61
C ALA A 7 2.53 7.67 -22.28
N ALA A 8 3.65 7.73 -21.54
CA ALA A 8 3.80 7.14 -20.23
C ALA A 8 2.70 7.65 -19.30
N GLY A 9 1.53 7.03 -19.39
CA GLY A 9 0.49 7.15 -18.38
C GLY A 9 1.12 6.68 -17.09
N LYS A 10 1.01 7.48 -16.04
CA LYS A 10 1.45 7.08 -14.70
C LYS A 10 0.76 5.75 -14.39
N ASN A 11 1.47 4.64 -14.50
CA ASN A 11 0.98 3.35 -14.07
C ASN A 11 0.96 3.38 -12.53
N LEU A 12 -0.21 3.71 -11.99
CA LEU A 12 -0.42 3.88 -10.55
C LEU A 12 -0.88 2.57 -9.90
N HIS A 13 -1.01 1.49 -10.67
CA HIS A 13 -1.48 0.19 -10.22
C HIS A 13 -0.49 -0.91 -10.58
N LEU A 14 -0.41 -1.92 -9.72
CA LEU A 14 0.21 -3.19 -10.08
C LEU A 14 -0.63 -3.82 -11.19
N GLU A 15 0.00 -4.17 -12.31
CA GLU A 15 -0.64 -4.90 -13.38
C GLU A 15 -0.79 -6.37 -13.01
N HIS A 16 -1.88 -6.96 -13.42
CA HIS A 16 -2.09 -8.39 -13.29
C HIS A 16 -1.47 -9.11 -14.50
N LEU A 17 -1.00 -10.33 -14.29
CA LEU A 17 -0.36 -11.10 -15.35
C LEU A 17 -1.30 -11.38 -16.53
N GLU A 18 -2.60 -11.49 -16.27
CA GLU A 18 -3.66 -11.64 -17.28
C GLU A 18 -3.85 -10.36 -18.11
N ASP A 19 -3.55 -9.18 -17.58
CA ASP A 19 -3.65 -7.91 -18.30
C ASP A 19 -2.67 -7.84 -19.46
N GLU A 20 -1.53 -8.52 -19.37
CA GLU A 20 -0.58 -8.66 -20.48
C GLU A 20 -1.23 -9.25 -21.74
N ILE A 21 -2.13 -10.22 -21.57
CA ILE A 21 -2.85 -10.84 -22.68
C ILE A 21 -3.84 -9.85 -23.30
N LEU A 22 -4.54 -9.09 -22.45
CA LEU A 22 -5.54 -8.11 -22.89
C LEU A 22 -4.86 -6.92 -23.58
N ASN A 23 -3.72 -6.47 -23.07
CA ASN A 23 -3.01 -5.30 -23.57
C ASN A 23 -2.15 -5.60 -24.81
N PHE A 24 -1.54 -6.79 -24.88
CA PHE A 24 -0.53 -7.14 -25.91
C PHE A 24 -0.86 -8.42 -26.70
N GLY A 25 -2.04 -9.00 -26.51
CA GLY A 25 -2.50 -10.17 -27.24
C GLY A 25 -1.56 -11.38 -27.12
N ILE A 26 -1.22 -12.01 -28.24
CA ILE A 26 -0.36 -13.21 -28.27
C ILE A 26 1.03 -12.93 -27.72
N ALA A 27 1.59 -11.75 -27.95
CA ALA A 27 2.91 -11.38 -27.44
C ALA A 27 2.89 -11.28 -25.90
N GLY A 28 1.85 -10.66 -25.33
CA GLY A 28 1.62 -10.61 -23.89
C GLY A 28 1.44 -12.00 -23.27
N GLY A 29 0.65 -12.86 -23.92
CA GLY A 29 0.48 -14.24 -23.46
C GLY A 29 1.80 -15.04 -23.42
N ARG A 30 2.66 -14.85 -24.42
CA ARG A 30 4.01 -15.46 -24.41
C ARG A 30 4.89 -14.91 -23.30
N SER A 31 4.85 -13.59 -23.07
CA SER A 31 5.57 -12.93 -21.99
C SER A 31 5.16 -13.49 -20.63
N SER A 32 3.85 -13.61 -20.41
CA SER A 32 3.28 -14.18 -19.16
C SER A 32 3.71 -15.63 -18.92
N ILE A 33 3.70 -16.47 -19.97
CA ILE A 33 4.15 -17.87 -19.88
C ILE A 33 5.64 -17.93 -19.53
N ASN A 34 6.48 -17.12 -20.21
CA ASN A 34 7.92 -17.08 -19.94
C ASN A 34 8.22 -16.62 -18.50
N PHE A 35 7.46 -15.64 -17.99
CA PHE A 35 7.57 -15.20 -16.61
C PHE A 35 7.21 -16.31 -15.62
N LEU A 36 6.11 -17.02 -15.84
CA LEU A 36 5.70 -18.15 -14.98
C LEU A 36 6.70 -19.31 -15.01
N GLN A 37 7.30 -19.58 -16.17
CA GLN A 37 8.36 -20.56 -16.29
C GLN A 37 9.61 -20.16 -15.51
N ALA A 38 10.05 -18.90 -15.64
CA ALA A 38 11.18 -18.37 -14.89
C ALA A 38 10.94 -18.42 -13.38
N LEU A 39 9.72 -18.09 -12.94
CA LEU A 39 9.30 -18.17 -11.54
C LEU A 39 9.34 -19.63 -11.03
N ARG A 40 8.80 -20.58 -11.79
CA ARG A 40 8.87 -22.02 -11.47
C ARG A 40 10.33 -22.47 -11.32
N ASP A 41 11.18 -22.11 -12.27
CA ASP A 41 12.58 -22.53 -12.29
C ASP A 41 13.38 -21.92 -11.12
N MET A 42 13.03 -20.72 -10.71
CA MET A 42 13.58 -20.08 -9.51
C MET A 42 13.18 -20.85 -8.25
N PHE A 43 11.91 -21.19 -8.09
CA PHE A 43 11.46 -21.98 -6.92
C PHE A 43 12.04 -23.39 -6.91
N ALA A 44 12.30 -23.97 -8.06
CA ALA A 44 12.99 -25.26 -8.19
C ALA A 44 14.50 -25.18 -7.97
N SER A 45 15.03 -24.00 -7.61
CA SER A 45 16.49 -23.74 -7.47
C SER A 45 17.31 -24.03 -8.73
N SER A 46 16.66 -24.11 -9.89
CA SER A 46 17.30 -24.42 -11.18
C SER A 46 17.76 -23.16 -11.94
N SER A 47 17.46 -21.97 -11.42
CA SER A 47 17.78 -20.69 -12.04
C SER A 47 18.69 -19.84 -11.17
N LYS A 48 19.64 -19.14 -11.80
CA LYS A 48 20.45 -18.07 -11.16
C LYS A 48 19.74 -16.71 -11.17
N SER A 49 18.53 -16.65 -11.67
CA SER A 49 17.71 -15.44 -11.75
C SER A 49 17.30 -14.97 -10.35
N LYS A 50 17.55 -13.71 -10.03
CA LYS A 50 17.08 -13.05 -8.80
C LYS A 50 15.75 -12.38 -9.09
N LEU A 51 14.65 -13.09 -8.86
CA LEU A 51 13.32 -12.51 -8.82
C LEU A 51 12.96 -12.19 -7.36
N ASN A 52 12.48 -11.00 -7.11
CA ASN A 52 11.85 -10.68 -5.83
C ASN A 52 10.38 -11.08 -5.92
N VAL A 53 9.95 -11.95 -5.04
CA VAL A 53 8.55 -12.34 -4.89
C VAL A 53 8.08 -11.82 -3.54
N THR A 54 7.02 -11.05 -3.55
CA THR A 54 6.40 -10.50 -2.34
C THR A 54 4.95 -10.95 -2.26
N VAL A 55 4.39 -10.97 -1.06
CA VAL A 55 2.95 -11.18 -0.88
C VAL A 55 2.25 -9.88 -1.29
N LYS A 56 1.22 -9.98 -2.14
CA LYS A 56 0.32 -8.87 -2.42
C LYS A 56 -0.84 -8.92 -1.43
N TRP A 57 -0.84 -8.00 -0.49
CA TRP A 57 -1.94 -7.80 0.42
C TRP A 57 -3.08 -7.04 -0.30
N ASP A 58 -4.33 -7.31 0.08
CA ASP A 58 -5.52 -6.63 -0.44
C ASP A 58 -6.12 -5.76 0.64
N GLY A 59 -5.53 -4.60 0.84
CA GLY A 59 -5.96 -3.63 1.85
C GLY A 59 -6.83 -2.51 1.27
N ALA A 60 -7.55 -1.81 2.12
CA ALA A 60 -8.31 -0.61 1.80
C ALA A 60 -8.60 0.22 3.05
N PRO A 61 -8.70 1.55 2.92
CA PRO A 61 -8.37 2.36 1.75
C PRO A 61 -6.87 2.50 1.50
N ALA A 62 -6.50 2.89 0.27
CA ALA A 62 -5.14 3.32 0.01
C ALA A 62 -4.86 4.65 0.71
N VAL A 63 -3.73 4.73 1.40
CA VAL A 63 -3.27 5.90 2.14
C VAL A 63 -1.89 6.34 1.62
N PHE A 64 -1.69 7.66 1.56
CA PHE A 64 -0.40 8.29 1.29
C PHE A 64 0.04 8.98 2.57
N ALA A 65 1.30 8.83 2.95
CA ALA A 65 1.83 9.45 4.15
C ALA A 65 3.30 9.83 3.96
N GLY A 66 3.71 10.95 4.56
CA GLY A 66 5.09 11.39 4.52
C GLY A 66 5.24 12.89 4.69
N PRO A 67 6.47 13.43 4.54
CA PRO A 67 6.71 14.86 4.56
C PRO A 67 6.23 15.51 3.25
N HIS A 68 5.54 16.63 3.34
CA HIS A 68 5.17 17.44 2.19
C HIS A 68 6.44 17.97 1.51
N PRO A 69 6.61 17.82 0.18
CA PRO A 69 7.89 18.10 -0.47
C PRO A 69 8.36 19.53 -0.34
N GLU A 70 7.44 20.51 -0.31
CA GLU A 70 7.77 21.92 -0.24
C GLU A 70 7.87 22.46 1.20
N THR A 71 7.05 21.94 2.13
CA THR A 71 6.96 22.48 3.49
C THR A 71 7.62 21.62 4.56
N GLY A 72 7.90 20.36 4.25
CA GLY A 72 8.41 19.37 5.20
C GLY A 72 7.40 18.92 6.26
N LYS A 73 6.20 19.52 6.31
CA LYS A 73 5.16 19.11 7.27
C LYS A 73 4.64 17.72 6.93
N PHE A 74 4.51 16.89 7.95
CA PHE A 74 3.92 15.56 7.77
C PHE A 74 2.45 15.68 7.35
N PHE A 75 2.03 14.81 6.43
CA PHE A 75 0.64 14.73 5.99
C PHE A 75 0.20 13.29 5.76
N VAL A 76 -1.10 13.07 5.73
CA VAL A 76 -1.74 11.90 5.16
C VAL A 76 -2.70 12.33 4.05
N ALA A 77 -2.93 11.43 3.09
CA ALA A 77 -3.86 11.68 1.99
C ALA A 77 -4.48 10.38 1.49
N THR A 78 -5.52 10.50 0.69
CA THR A 78 -6.09 9.41 -0.11
C THR A 78 -5.67 9.54 -1.58
N LYS A 79 -6.16 8.67 -2.46
CA LYS A 79 -5.95 8.79 -3.93
C LYS A 79 -6.40 10.13 -4.50
N SER A 80 -7.15 10.95 -3.76
CA SER A 80 -7.50 12.31 -4.14
C SER A 80 -6.29 13.25 -4.25
N LEU A 81 -5.13 12.90 -3.67
CA LEU A 81 -3.87 13.62 -3.78
C LEU A 81 -3.50 13.97 -5.24
N PHE A 82 -3.86 13.11 -6.18
CA PHE A 82 -3.52 13.28 -7.61
C PHE A 82 -4.66 13.86 -8.45
N ARG A 83 -5.79 14.21 -7.83
CA ARG A 83 -6.88 14.85 -8.55
C ARG A 83 -6.57 16.33 -8.74
N LYS A 84 -6.71 16.85 -9.98
CA LYS A 84 -6.68 18.30 -10.23
C LYS A 84 -7.88 18.94 -9.55
N ARG A 85 -7.67 19.47 -8.36
CA ARG A 85 -8.62 20.32 -7.66
C ARG A 85 -8.10 21.77 -7.70
N LYS A 86 -9.01 22.74 -7.83
CA LYS A 86 -8.71 24.13 -7.50
C LYS A 86 -8.30 24.17 -6.02
N ALA A 87 -7.09 24.65 -5.78
CA ALA A 87 -6.52 25.10 -4.52
C ALA A 87 -7.29 24.64 -3.28
N ASP A 88 -7.09 23.55 -2.71
CA ASP A 88 -7.32 23.21 -1.30
C ASP A 88 -7.27 21.71 -1.09
N THR A 89 -6.17 21.32 -0.51
CA THR A 89 -5.96 20.18 0.36
C THR A 89 -6.53 18.86 -0.11
N ALA A 90 -5.83 18.21 -1.03
CA ALA A 90 -5.97 16.79 -1.25
C ALA A 90 -5.16 15.99 -0.21
N TYR A 91 -4.59 16.66 0.79
CA TYR A 91 -3.77 16.12 1.87
C TYR A 91 -4.10 16.81 3.21
N TYR A 92 -3.84 16.16 4.31
CA TYR A 92 -4.29 16.56 5.64
C TYR A 92 -3.10 16.61 6.59
N HIS A 93 -2.93 17.74 7.27
CA HIS A 93 -1.92 17.93 8.31
C HIS A 93 -2.49 17.82 9.72
N THR A 94 -3.81 18.00 9.84
CA THR A 94 -4.55 18.06 11.10
C THR A 94 -5.84 17.27 11.02
N ASP A 95 -6.40 16.93 12.17
CA ASP A 95 -7.73 16.31 12.26
C ASP A 95 -8.83 17.24 11.69
N GLU A 96 -8.67 18.55 11.84
CA GLU A 96 -9.60 19.55 11.30
C GLU A 96 -9.59 19.52 9.77
N ASP A 97 -8.42 19.40 9.13
CA ASP A 97 -8.34 19.25 7.67
C ASP A 97 -9.12 18.01 7.19
N ILE A 98 -9.02 16.93 7.96
CA ILE A 98 -9.75 15.68 7.66
C ILE A 98 -11.26 15.90 7.81
N ASP A 99 -11.71 16.49 8.92
CA ASP A 99 -13.13 16.72 9.19
C ASP A 99 -13.79 17.64 8.18
N ASN A 100 -13.03 18.58 7.61
CA ASN A 100 -13.52 19.50 6.59
C ASN A 100 -13.76 18.82 5.21
N ASP A 101 -13.11 17.69 4.94
CA ASP A 101 -13.22 17.00 3.62
C ASP A 101 -13.78 15.58 3.72
N LYS A 102 -13.68 14.92 4.85
CA LYS A 102 -14.06 13.52 5.05
C LYS A 102 -14.97 13.37 6.26
N SER A 103 -15.76 12.30 6.26
CA SER A 103 -16.65 11.96 7.37
C SER A 103 -16.70 10.44 7.59
N GLY A 104 -17.32 10.02 8.69
CA GLY A 104 -17.53 8.61 9.02
C GLY A 104 -16.25 7.83 9.20
N GLU A 105 -16.28 6.57 8.81
CA GLU A 105 -15.19 5.61 9.01
C GLU A 105 -13.89 6.05 8.31
N LEU A 106 -13.97 6.62 7.11
CA LEU A 106 -12.79 7.09 6.39
C LEU A 106 -12.07 8.21 7.15
N ALA A 107 -12.82 9.17 7.71
CA ALA A 107 -12.23 10.23 8.53
C ALA A 107 -11.56 9.66 9.77
N ALA A 108 -12.19 8.71 10.45
CA ALA A 108 -11.62 8.04 11.62
C ALA A 108 -10.31 7.33 11.27
N LYS A 109 -10.27 6.52 10.21
CA LYS A 109 -9.07 5.83 9.73
C LYS A 109 -7.94 6.80 9.36
N LEU A 110 -8.24 7.92 8.71
CA LEU A 110 -7.25 8.93 8.35
C LEU A 110 -6.67 9.65 9.59
N LYS A 111 -7.48 9.93 10.61
CA LYS A 111 -7.00 10.52 11.88
C LYS A 111 -6.06 9.58 12.61
N VAL A 112 -6.40 8.28 12.70
CA VAL A 112 -5.48 7.28 13.26
C VAL A 112 -4.20 7.20 12.44
N SER A 113 -4.30 7.22 11.10
CA SER A 113 -3.14 7.24 10.21
C SER A 113 -2.25 8.46 10.46
N LEU A 114 -2.82 9.66 10.56
CA LEU A 114 -2.08 10.89 10.82
C LEU A 114 -1.36 10.83 12.18
N ALA A 115 -2.07 10.40 13.22
CA ALA A 115 -1.54 10.31 14.58
C ALA A 115 -0.41 9.28 14.72
N GLU A 116 -0.53 8.12 14.06
CA GLU A 116 0.42 7.03 14.25
C GLU A 116 1.57 7.08 13.22
N PHE A 117 1.32 7.41 11.97
CA PHE A 117 2.36 7.44 10.95
C PHE A 117 3.32 8.62 11.10
N SER A 118 2.88 9.75 11.67
CA SER A 118 3.76 10.88 11.98
C SER A 118 4.94 10.52 12.89
N LYS A 119 4.80 9.45 13.68
CA LYS A 119 5.82 8.96 14.61
C LYS A 119 6.86 8.04 13.95
N LEU A 120 6.63 7.61 12.71
CA LEU A 120 7.46 6.63 12.02
C LEU A 120 8.76 7.21 11.44
N GLY A 121 8.93 8.55 11.46
CA GLY A 121 10.15 9.20 10.97
C GLY A 121 10.35 9.00 9.47
N MET A 122 9.28 9.10 8.70
CA MET A 122 9.31 8.93 7.25
C MET A 122 10.07 10.09 6.59
N ASN A 123 10.95 9.76 5.65
CA ASN A 123 11.73 10.74 4.88
C ASN A 123 11.22 10.91 3.44
N GLU A 124 10.30 10.05 3.03
CA GLU A 124 9.71 10.01 1.69
C GLU A 124 8.21 9.85 1.81
N ILE A 125 7.48 10.18 0.75
CA ILE A 125 6.05 9.92 0.69
C ILE A 125 5.88 8.46 0.28
N LEU A 126 5.19 7.69 1.12
CA LEU A 126 4.85 6.30 0.85
C LEU A 126 3.34 6.18 0.58
N GLN A 127 3.01 5.28 -0.32
CA GLN A 127 1.66 4.77 -0.47
C GLN A 127 1.60 3.35 0.07
N GLY A 128 0.57 3.08 0.85
CA GLY A 128 0.23 1.76 1.33
C GLY A 128 -1.28 1.57 1.37
N ASP A 129 -1.67 0.34 1.64
CA ASP A 129 -3.07 -0.02 1.87
C ASP A 129 -3.29 -0.31 3.35
N LEU A 130 -4.34 0.28 3.92
CA LEU A 130 -4.70 0.01 5.32
C LEU A 130 -5.26 -1.41 5.45
N MET A 131 -4.81 -2.10 6.47
CA MET A 131 -5.24 -3.46 6.77
C MET A 131 -6.29 -3.48 7.88
N PHE A 132 -6.10 -2.67 8.91
CA PHE A 132 -7.04 -2.54 10.04
C PHE A 132 -6.77 -1.26 10.82
N THR A 133 -7.76 -0.89 11.63
CA THR A 133 -7.66 0.07 12.74
C THR A 133 -8.25 -0.55 13.99
N ASP A 134 -9.43 -0.16 14.43
CA ASP A 134 -10.19 -0.70 15.56
C ASP A 134 -11.12 -1.87 15.17
N ASP A 135 -11.07 -2.31 13.93
CA ASP A 135 -11.90 -3.34 13.32
C ASP A 135 -11.28 -4.76 13.36
N VAL A 136 -10.28 -4.98 14.24
CA VAL A 136 -9.74 -6.32 14.51
C VAL A 136 -10.61 -7.07 15.51
N SER A 137 -10.98 -8.30 15.16
CA SER A 137 -11.74 -9.20 16.03
C SER A 137 -10.91 -10.43 16.41
N THR A 138 -11.32 -11.13 17.46
CA THR A 138 -10.74 -12.43 17.82
C THR A 138 -11.73 -13.53 17.49
N THR A 139 -11.28 -14.55 16.74
CA THR A 139 -12.11 -15.67 16.27
C THR A 139 -11.38 -16.98 16.51
N ASP A 140 -12.07 -18.02 16.99
CA ASP A 140 -11.53 -19.36 17.04
C ASP A 140 -11.69 -20.04 15.66
N ILE A 141 -10.61 -20.58 15.15
CA ILE A 141 -10.58 -21.34 13.90
C ILE A 141 -9.87 -22.67 14.21
N ASP A 142 -10.61 -23.76 14.13
CA ASP A 142 -10.12 -25.13 14.39
C ASP A 142 -9.45 -25.29 15.78
N GLY A 143 -9.99 -24.63 16.80
CA GLY A 143 -9.49 -24.67 18.16
C GLY A 143 -8.26 -23.79 18.42
N VAL A 144 -7.90 -22.92 17.47
CA VAL A 144 -6.82 -21.94 17.61
C VAL A 144 -7.40 -20.53 17.53
N SER A 145 -7.05 -19.69 18.50
CA SER A 145 -7.49 -18.30 18.53
C SER A 145 -6.73 -17.44 17.51
N HIS A 146 -7.45 -16.67 16.69
CA HIS A 146 -6.90 -15.82 15.65
C HIS A 146 -7.42 -14.38 15.78
N TYR A 147 -6.56 -13.41 15.51
CA TYR A 147 -6.99 -12.06 15.14
C TYR A 147 -7.49 -12.11 13.70
N THR A 148 -8.69 -11.58 13.46
CA THR A 148 -9.30 -11.49 12.14
C THR A 148 -9.63 -10.05 11.78
N PHE A 149 -9.38 -9.68 10.53
CA PHE A 149 -9.71 -8.38 9.96
C PHE A 149 -9.96 -8.51 8.47
N GLN A 150 -10.84 -7.68 7.94
CA GLN A 150 -11.24 -7.72 6.53
C GLN A 150 -11.22 -6.32 5.93
N PRO A 151 -10.04 -5.85 5.47
CA PRO A 151 -9.91 -4.49 4.93
C PRO A 151 -10.65 -4.29 3.62
N ASN A 152 -10.82 -5.32 2.82
CA ASN A 152 -11.51 -5.31 1.54
C ASN A 152 -12.32 -6.61 1.37
N THR A 153 -12.08 -7.38 0.30
CA THR A 153 -12.82 -8.64 0.04
C THR A 153 -12.23 -9.84 0.75
N ILE A 154 -10.93 -9.81 1.06
CA ILE A 154 -10.21 -10.91 1.70
C ILE A 154 -10.27 -10.74 3.22
N MET A 155 -10.69 -11.80 3.92
CA MET A 155 -10.55 -11.90 5.37
C MET A 155 -9.20 -12.51 5.70
N TYR A 156 -8.45 -11.81 6.54
CA TYR A 156 -7.17 -12.27 7.07
C TYR A 156 -7.36 -12.83 8.46
N ALA A 157 -6.66 -13.94 8.75
CA ALA A 157 -6.63 -14.56 10.05
C ALA A 157 -5.18 -14.83 10.47
N VAL A 158 -4.79 -14.36 11.64
CA VAL A 158 -3.43 -14.46 12.15
C VAL A 158 -3.48 -15.08 13.54
N ALA A 159 -2.83 -16.22 13.74
CA ALA A 159 -2.79 -16.89 15.04
C ALA A 159 -2.25 -15.94 16.12
N VAL A 160 -2.98 -15.82 17.24
CA VAL A 160 -2.72 -14.85 18.31
C VAL A 160 -1.33 -15.03 18.92
N ASP A 161 -0.86 -16.28 19.04
CA ASP A 161 0.44 -16.63 19.63
C ASP A 161 1.61 -16.55 18.64
N SER A 162 1.33 -16.27 17.34
CA SER A 162 2.36 -16.06 16.33
C SER A 162 3.13 -14.76 16.57
N LYS A 163 4.28 -14.59 15.90
CA LYS A 163 5.03 -13.34 15.94
C LYS A 163 4.18 -12.17 15.45
N ILE A 164 3.51 -12.33 14.31
CA ILE A 164 2.65 -11.30 13.72
C ILE A 164 1.44 -11.02 14.62
N GLY A 165 0.83 -12.06 15.21
CA GLY A 165 -0.29 -11.90 16.13
C GLY A 165 0.08 -11.03 17.35
N ARG A 166 1.27 -11.22 17.91
CA ARG A 166 1.76 -10.37 19.02
C ARG A 166 2.00 -8.92 18.60
N GLU A 167 2.42 -8.69 17.36
CA GLU A 167 2.58 -7.33 16.81
C GLU A 167 1.21 -6.67 16.60
N ILE A 168 0.23 -7.40 16.03
CA ILE A 168 -1.14 -6.92 15.84
C ILE A 168 -1.83 -6.59 17.16
N ASN A 169 -1.63 -7.39 18.20
CA ASN A 169 -2.24 -7.15 19.53
C ASN A 169 -1.96 -5.75 20.10
N ASN A 170 -0.80 -5.20 19.81
CA ASN A 170 -0.38 -3.89 20.30
C ASN A 170 -0.63 -2.75 19.29
N ALA A 171 -0.93 -3.11 18.05
CA ALA A 171 -1.09 -2.14 16.98
C ALA A 171 -2.46 -1.46 17.03
N LYS A 172 -2.47 -0.15 16.79
CA LYS A 172 -3.68 0.65 16.59
C LYS A 172 -4.07 0.74 15.12
N ILE A 173 -3.13 0.41 14.24
CA ILE A 173 -3.29 0.47 12.81
C ILE A 173 -2.35 -0.52 12.13
N GLY A 174 -2.83 -1.16 11.06
CA GLY A 174 -2.05 -1.98 10.16
C GLY A 174 -1.98 -1.39 8.77
N VAL A 175 -0.79 -1.41 8.16
CA VAL A 175 -0.56 -0.89 6.82
C VAL A 175 0.47 -1.72 6.07
N VAL A 176 0.26 -1.89 4.77
CA VAL A 176 1.24 -2.50 3.87
C VAL A 176 1.72 -1.44 2.88
N TRP A 177 3.01 -1.10 2.96
CA TRP A 177 3.62 -0.10 2.10
C TRP A 177 4.11 -0.74 0.80
N HIS A 178 3.82 -0.15 -0.35
CA HIS A 178 4.18 -0.74 -1.63
C HIS A 178 4.77 0.23 -2.67
N THR A 179 4.59 1.54 -2.50
CA THR A 179 5.05 2.52 -3.50
C THR A 179 5.68 3.72 -2.81
N THR A 180 6.81 4.16 -3.32
CA THR A 180 7.50 5.38 -2.90
C THR A 180 7.26 6.49 -3.91
N TYR A 181 7.03 7.70 -3.43
CA TYR A 181 6.87 8.90 -4.24
C TYR A 181 7.97 9.90 -3.95
N LYS A 182 8.58 10.44 -5.01
CA LYS A 182 9.65 11.46 -4.94
C LYS A 182 9.35 12.60 -5.90
N GLY A 183 9.57 13.80 -5.46
CA GLY A 183 9.39 15.04 -6.23
C GLY A 183 9.63 16.25 -5.35
N ASP A 184 9.73 17.41 -5.96
CA ASP A 184 9.89 18.71 -5.32
C ASP A 184 8.57 19.41 -5.01
N SER A 185 7.47 18.94 -5.61
CA SER A 185 6.10 19.38 -5.34
C SER A 185 5.13 18.19 -5.48
N ILE A 186 3.90 18.37 -5.00
CA ILE A 186 2.85 17.32 -5.12
C ILE A 186 2.56 16.98 -6.59
N GLU A 187 2.56 18.00 -7.46
CA GLU A 187 2.28 17.84 -8.90
C GLU A 187 3.38 17.09 -9.65
N ASN A 188 4.62 17.16 -9.14
CA ASN A 188 5.80 16.55 -9.75
C ASN A 188 6.18 15.20 -9.14
N LEU A 189 5.35 14.65 -8.26
CA LEU A 189 5.61 13.36 -7.64
C LEU A 189 5.70 12.24 -8.71
N LYS A 190 6.76 11.48 -8.62
CA LYS A 190 7.00 10.28 -9.45
C LYS A 190 6.96 9.06 -8.56
N ALA A 191 6.13 8.09 -8.98
CA ALA A 191 6.00 6.81 -8.30
C ALA A 191 7.14 5.87 -8.69
N SER A 192 7.61 5.09 -7.73
CA SER A 192 8.43 3.90 -7.95
C SER A 192 7.90 2.75 -7.10
N PHE A 193 7.87 1.56 -7.68
CA PHE A 193 7.46 0.37 -6.94
C PHE A 193 8.48 0.03 -5.85
N GLY A 194 7.93 -0.42 -4.71
CA GLY A 194 8.71 -0.72 -3.51
C GLY A 194 8.74 0.45 -2.53
N ALA A 195 8.76 0.11 -1.28
CA ALA A 195 8.84 1.06 -0.18
C ALA A 195 9.91 0.60 0.82
N SER A 196 10.68 1.54 1.34
CA SER A 196 11.51 1.29 2.51
C SER A 196 10.62 1.37 3.74
N ILE A 197 10.48 0.25 4.45
CA ILE A 197 9.66 0.19 5.66
C ILE A 197 10.17 1.22 6.66
N PRO A 198 9.34 2.14 7.15
CA PRO A 198 9.72 3.14 8.12
C PRO A 198 10.17 2.54 9.46
N ARG A 199 10.57 3.40 10.41
CA ARG A 199 10.95 2.95 11.76
C ARG A 199 9.85 2.07 12.36
N LYS A 200 10.23 0.94 12.94
CA LYS A 200 9.31 0.08 13.69
C LYS A 200 8.66 0.83 14.84
N SER A 201 7.37 0.62 14.99
CA SER A 201 6.55 1.12 16.09
C SER A 201 5.79 -0.04 16.72
N THR A 202 5.52 0.01 18.00
CA THR A 202 4.67 -0.99 18.69
C THR A 202 3.18 -0.74 18.42
N THR A 203 2.81 0.46 17.98
CA THR A 203 1.43 0.86 17.72
C THR A 203 1.05 0.82 16.24
N VAL A 204 2.02 0.49 15.37
CA VAL A 204 1.79 0.33 13.92
C VAL A 204 2.34 -1.03 13.51
N TRP A 205 1.44 -1.89 13.04
CA TRP A 205 1.85 -3.06 12.29
C TRP A 205 2.08 -2.65 10.83
N GLN A 206 3.22 -3.03 10.25
CA GLN A 206 3.57 -2.64 8.89
C GLN A 206 4.39 -3.73 8.19
N ASP A 207 4.12 -3.91 6.90
CA ASP A 207 4.80 -4.82 5.99
C ASP A 207 5.16 -4.11 4.68
#